data_853e13f3585896eb159aa62b6e560cb4
#
_entry.id   853e13f3585896eb159aa62b6e560cb4
#
_cell.length_a   1.000
_cell.length_b   1.000
_cell.length_c   1.000
_cell.angle_alpha   90.00
_cell.angle_beta   90.00
_cell.angle_gamma   90.00
#
_symmetry.space_group_name_H-M   'P 1'
#
loop_
_entity.id
_entity.type
_entity.pdbx_description
1 polymer ?
#
loop_
_entity_poly.entity_id
_entity_poly.type
_entity_poly.pdbx_seq_one_letter_code
_entity_poly.pdbx_strand_id
1 'polypeptide(L)'
;MAKRLLIGFLALAVLAGPAWAQAERDFFKIGVITSLSGDLATGGNVTKRGYDLWAQAVNEAGGIEIQGKKYPVKLFYADAQSEPSQGASAAERLATQEKVDLVLGPYSSGVTLAAAPVLEKYKIPMITGSAESPMIWKQKFFYTFGTIPPVNFTGATPIETLKTLDPAPETAVILGSNDTFSKATAEAFKTAAEAAGIAVRKFNIVPSGQDLTPFMSAIKVLRPDLVAFGGHDEELINLVKSLRQIDYTPKALLMHYGVTEPAFVEALGKYAEGVLGASVWTETVHNQSDILWKDAATYAQAAEKAFGVPADYTQAGSSTAGIAFQAALQIVNAPPPLSESDREALVKALEKLDIQTFYGRLKFAEEGDFYHANIGLTPLTVQIQNGVVVIVGPEADAQAKLLFPMVPWKER
;
A
#
# COMPACT_ATOMS: atom_id res chain seq x y z
N MET A 1 -48.93 -0.40 76.94
CA MET A 1 -48.19 0.65 76.19
C MET A 1 -47.27 -0.05 75.17
N ALA A 2 -47.70 -0.18 73.92
CA ALA A 2 -46.93 -0.85 72.86
C ALA A 2 -46.43 0.22 71.88
N LYS A 3 -45.11 0.39 71.77
CA LYS A 3 -44.48 1.26 70.78
C LYS A 3 -44.30 0.48 69.47
N ARG A 4 -44.98 0.92 68.39
CA ARG A 4 -44.81 0.44 67.07
C ARG A 4 -43.60 1.16 66.42
N LEU A 5 -42.59 0.38 66.03
CA LEU A 5 -41.44 0.82 65.23
C LEU A 5 -41.88 0.81 63.75
N LEU A 6 -41.89 1.98 63.11
CA LEU A 6 -42.05 2.10 61.65
C LEU A 6 -40.67 1.98 61.04
N ILE A 7 -40.42 0.93 60.22
CA ILE A 7 -39.21 0.78 59.38
C ILE A 7 -39.57 1.36 58.02
N GLY A 8 -38.97 2.52 57.72
CA GLY A 8 -39.13 3.13 56.41
C GLY A 8 -38.14 2.45 55.41
N PHE A 9 -38.70 1.84 54.36
CA PHE A 9 -37.96 1.37 53.21
C PHE A 9 -37.58 2.58 52.32
N LEU A 10 -36.32 2.91 52.29
CA LEU A 10 -35.77 3.89 51.32
C LEU A 10 -35.54 3.16 49.98
N ALA A 11 -36.42 3.35 49.00
CA ALA A 11 -36.26 2.85 47.64
C ALA A 11 -35.18 3.70 46.96
N LEU A 12 -34.00 3.12 46.72
CA LEU A 12 -32.95 3.71 45.91
C LEU A 12 -33.36 3.65 44.43
N ALA A 13 -33.92 4.74 43.88
CA ALA A 13 -34.14 4.87 42.44
C ALA A 13 -32.76 5.05 41.74
N VAL A 14 -32.30 3.98 41.12
CA VAL A 14 -31.18 4.05 40.18
C VAL A 14 -31.66 4.85 38.96
N LEU A 15 -31.27 6.12 38.89
CA LEU A 15 -31.39 6.93 37.68
C LEU A 15 -30.44 6.37 36.63
N ALA A 16 -30.94 5.48 35.76
CA ALA A 16 -30.31 5.16 34.50
C ALA A 16 -30.25 6.48 33.71
N GLY A 17 -29.10 7.11 33.68
CA GLY A 17 -28.88 8.26 32.79
C GLY A 17 -29.19 7.88 31.35
N PRO A 18 -29.65 8.81 30.50
CA PRO A 18 -29.96 8.49 29.11
C PRO A 18 -28.66 7.99 28.47
N ALA A 19 -28.63 6.72 28.06
CA ALA A 19 -27.69 6.25 27.09
C ALA A 19 -27.89 7.15 25.87
N TRP A 20 -26.91 7.99 25.56
CA TRP A 20 -26.92 8.82 24.36
C TRP A 20 -26.94 7.85 23.18
N ALA A 21 -28.13 7.56 22.67
CA ALA A 21 -28.29 6.77 21.46
C ALA A 21 -27.50 7.52 20.37
N GLN A 22 -26.46 6.88 19.85
CA GLN A 22 -25.72 7.41 18.73
C GLN A 22 -26.74 7.62 17.61
N ALA A 23 -26.82 8.84 17.06
CA ALA A 23 -27.82 9.15 16.04
C ALA A 23 -27.72 8.15 14.89
N GLU A 24 -28.82 7.50 14.55
CA GLU A 24 -28.90 6.59 13.42
C GLU A 24 -28.36 7.26 12.16
N ARG A 25 -27.54 6.56 11.42
CA ARG A 25 -26.95 7.03 10.18
C ARG A 25 -27.25 6.02 9.08
N ASP A 26 -27.57 6.50 7.89
CA ASP A 26 -27.95 5.69 6.74
C ASP A 26 -26.81 5.45 5.73
N PHE A 27 -25.56 5.74 6.13
CA PHE A 27 -24.35 5.52 5.34
C PHE A 27 -23.14 5.24 6.22
N PHE A 28 -22.15 4.51 5.70
CA PHE A 28 -20.84 4.35 6.35
C PHE A 28 -19.97 5.56 6.10
N LYS A 29 -19.38 6.08 7.17
CA LYS A 29 -18.48 7.25 7.16
C LYS A 29 -17.03 6.76 7.16
N ILE A 30 -16.37 6.83 6.02
CA ILE A 30 -15.02 6.32 5.82
C ILE A 30 -14.05 7.49 5.77
N GLY A 31 -13.12 7.56 6.74
CA GLY A 31 -12.00 8.47 6.68
C GLY A 31 -10.98 8.02 5.64
N VAL A 32 -10.36 8.95 4.94
CA VAL A 32 -9.24 8.65 4.04
C VAL A 32 -8.08 9.56 4.37
N ILE A 33 -6.95 8.98 4.77
CA ILE A 33 -5.70 9.72 4.97
C ILE A 33 -4.79 9.39 3.79
N THR A 34 -4.35 10.40 3.05
CA THR A 34 -3.34 10.24 2.01
C THR A 34 -2.62 11.56 1.76
N SER A 35 -1.50 11.53 1.04
CA SER A 35 -0.74 12.74 0.68
C SER A 35 -1.37 13.35 -0.58
N LEU A 36 -2.24 14.36 -0.41
CA LEU A 36 -2.84 15.06 -1.55
C LEU A 36 -1.97 16.25 -2.00
N SER A 37 -1.01 16.65 -1.16
CA SER A 37 -0.03 17.71 -1.41
C SER A 37 1.34 17.31 -0.86
N GLY A 38 2.39 18.08 -1.21
CA GLY A 38 3.78 17.81 -0.85
C GLY A 38 4.45 16.80 -1.79
N ASP A 39 5.66 16.34 -1.43
CA ASP A 39 6.55 15.57 -2.30
C ASP A 39 6.02 14.16 -2.68
N LEU A 40 5.06 13.64 -1.91
CA LEU A 40 4.44 12.33 -2.14
C LEU A 40 3.04 12.45 -2.76
N ALA A 41 2.67 13.62 -3.30
CA ALA A 41 1.33 13.87 -3.83
C ALA A 41 0.99 12.98 -5.04
N THR A 42 1.96 12.62 -5.87
CA THR A 42 1.77 11.73 -7.03
C THR A 42 1.17 10.40 -6.56
N GLY A 43 1.89 9.63 -5.74
CA GLY A 43 1.41 8.34 -5.22
C GLY A 43 0.20 8.49 -4.29
N GLY A 44 0.10 9.59 -3.54
CA GLY A 44 -1.07 9.90 -2.72
C GLY A 44 -2.35 10.07 -3.54
N ASN A 45 -2.28 10.69 -4.72
CA ASN A 45 -3.41 10.80 -5.64
C ASN A 45 -3.71 9.47 -6.36
N VAL A 46 -2.72 8.62 -6.58
CA VAL A 46 -2.93 7.25 -7.07
C VAL A 46 -3.78 6.46 -6.09
N THR A 47 -3.43 6.46 -4.80
CA THR A 47 -4.23 5.79 -3.76
C THR A 47 -5.64 6.36 -3.66
N LYS A 48 -5.77 7.70 -3.76
CA LYS A 48 -7.09 8.37 -3.78
C LYS A 48 -7.98 7.81 -4.88
N ARG A 49 -7.46 7.67 -6.12
CA ARG A 49 -8.24 7.09 -7.23
C ARG A 49 -8.74 5.69 -6.90
N GLY A 50 -7.93 4.87 -6.22
CA GLY A 50 -8.34 3.53 -5.81
C GLY A 50 -9.51 3.55 -4.81
N TYR A 51 -9.46 4.40 -3.80
CA TYR A 51 -10.54 4.54 -2.82
C TYR A 51 -11.81 5.12 -3.46
N ASP A 52 -11.68 6.12 -4.32
CA ASP A 52 -12.82 6.72 -5.05
C ASP A 52 -13.51 5.67 -5.93
N LEU A 53 -12.74 4.87 -6.69
CA LEU A 53 -13.29 3.86 -7.58
C LEU A 53 -14.04 2.77 -6.81
N TRP A 54 -13.49 2.31 -5.66
CA TRP A 54 -14.18 1.38 -4.80
C TRP A 54 -15.50 1.96 -4.27
N ALA A 55 -15.46 3.17 -3.72
CA ALA A 55 -16.65 3.81 -3.17
C ALA A 55 -17.72 4.04 -4.23
N GLN A 56 -17.31 4.45 -5.44
CA GLN A 56 -18.22 4.60 -6.59
C GLN A 56 -18.86 3.25 -6.94
N ALA A 57 -18.09 2.19 -7.11
CA ALA A 57 -18.60 0.88 -7.50
C ALA A 57 -19.57 0.30 -6.45
N VAL A 58 -19.24 0.44 -5.16
CA VAL A 58 -20.15 0.04 -4.06
C VAL A 58 -21.45 0.83 -4.11
N ASN A 59 -21.39 2.15 -4.30
CA ASN A 59 -22.57 3.00 -4.32
C ASN A 59 -23.44 2.75 -5.56
N GLU A 60 -22.85 2.50 -6.73
CA GLU A 60 -23.56 2.10 -7.95
C GLU A 60 -24.26 0.76 -7.79
N ALA A 61 -23.73 -0.17 -7.00
CA ALA A 61 -24.37 -1.41 -6.60
C ALA A 61 -25.48 -1.21 -5.53
N GLY A 62 -25.70 0.04 -5.09
CA GLY A 62 -26.70 0.45 -4.11
C GLY A 62 -26.20 0.51 -2.68
N GLY A 63 -24.92 0.21 -2.41
CA GLY A 63 -24.31 0.22 -1.08
C GLY A 63 -23.95 -1.16 -0.55
N ILE A 64 -23.38 -1.20 0.65
CA ILE A 64 -23.06 -2.46 1.36
C ILE A 64 -24.33 -2.99 2.01
N GLU A 65 -24.69 -4.24 1.74
CA GLU A 65 -25.86 -4.88 2.31
C GLU A 65 -25.57 -5.41 3.72
N ILE A 66 -26.33 -4.90 4.70
CA ILE A 66 -26.28 -5.25 6.11
C ILE A 66 -27.71 -5.46 6.61
N GLN A 67 -28.01 -6.62 7.17
CA GLN A 67 -29.34 -6.97 7.70
C GLN A 67 -30.48 -6.73 6.68
N GLY A 68 -30.22 -6.99 5.38
CA GLY A 68 -31.19 -6.80 4.31
C GLY A 68 -31.44 -5.36 3.88
N LYS A 69 -30.67 -4.39 4.42
CA LYS A 69 -30.67 -2.99 4.00
C LYS A 69 -29.33 -2.61 3.38
N LYS A 70 -29.36 -1.83 2.30
CA LYS A 70 -28.17 -1.32 1.64
C LYS A 70 -27.77 0.05 2.18
N TYR A 71 -26.50 0.20 2.55
CA TYR A 71 -25.93 1.42 3.10
C TYR A 71 -24.82 1.93 2.17
N PRO A 72 -24.96 3.13 1.59
CA PRO A 72 -23.88 3.73 0.81
C PRO A 72 -22.67 4.07 1.67
N VAL A 73 -21.52 4.25 1.03
CA VAL A 73 -20.29 4.72 1.67
C VAL A 73 -20.02 6.18 1.30
N LYS A 74 -19.51 6.97 2.24
CA LYS A 74 -19.06 8.35 2.01
C LYS A 74 -17.62 8.52 2.49
N LEU A 75 -16.76 9.03 1.61
CA LEU A 75 -15.35 9.27 1.89
C LEU A 75 -15.12 10.67 2.45
N PHE A 76 -14.34 10.76 3.53
CA PHE A 76 -13.94 11.99 4.21
C PHE A 76 -12.42 12.11 4.17
N TYR A 77 -11.93 12.95 3.28
CA TYR A 77 -10.51 13.10 3.02
C TYR A 77 -9.79 13.96 4.05
N ALA A 78 -8.59 13.55 4.42
CA ALA A 78 -7.65 14.28 5.24
C ALA A 78 -6.27 14.23 4.59
N ASP A 79 -5.78 15.39 4.13
CA ASP A 79 -4.47 15.53 3.52
C ASP A 79 -3.37 15.42 4.59
N ALA A 80 -2.47 14.48 4.41
CA ALA A 80 -1.28 14.30 5.24
C ALA A 80 -0.12 15.21 4.81
N GLN A 81 -0.24 15.95 3.70
CA GLN A 81 0.76 16.90 3.21
C GLN A 81 2.18 16.28 3.09
N SER A 82 2.25 14.99 2.84
CA SER A 82 3.48 14.19 2.80
C SER A 82 4.27 14.11 4.12
N GLU A 83 3.68 14.59 5.24
CA GLU A 83 4.33 14.71 6.53
C GLU A 83 3.72 13.78 7.58
N PRO A 84 4.52 12.96 8.30
CA PRO A 84 4.02 12.05 9.35
C PRO A 84 3.22 12.77 10.44
N SER A 85 3.65 13.95 10.88
CA SER A 85 2.95 14.74 11.91
C SER A 85 1.56 15.21 11.47
N GLN A 86 1.40 15.54 10.18
CA GLN A 86 0.10 15.89 9.60
C GLN A 86 -0.79 14.67 9.47
N GLY A 87 -0.21 13.50 9.18
CA GLY A 87 -0.93 12.22 9.20
C GLY A 87 -1.53 11.89 10.57
N ALA A 88 -0.76 12.08 11.65
CA ALA A 88 -1.27 11.92 13.02
C ALA A 88 -2.39 12.93 13.34
N SER A 89 -2.24 14.19 12.93
CA SER A 89 -3.26 15.23 13.11
C SER A 89 -4.53 14.93 12.30
N ALA A 90 -4.37 14.39 11.09
CA ALA A 90 -5.48 13.94 10.24
C ALA A 90 -6.25 12.79 10.90
N ALA A 91 -5.54 11.80 11.46
CA ALA A 91 -6.12 10.69 12.20
C ALA A 91 -6.93 11.18 13.43
N GLU A 92 -6.37 12.10 14.23
CA GLU A 92 -7.06 12.68 15.38
C GLU A 92 -8.34 13.41 14.95
N ARG A 93 -8.30 14.19 13.88
CA ARG A 93 -9.48 14.90 13.33
C ARG A 93 -10.56 13.94 12.85
N LEU A 94 -10.18 12.92 12.09
CA LEU A 94 -11.13 11.90 11.59
C LEU A 94 -11.79 11.14 12.74
N ALA A 95 -11.03 10.85 13.80
CA ALA A 95 -11.53 10.15 14.98
C ALA A 95 -12.49 11.02 15.81
N THR A 96 -12.12 12.26 16.11
CA THR A 96 -12.81 13.10 17.12
C THR A 96 -13.88 14.00 16.55
N GLN A 97 -13.61 14.62 15.39
CA GLN A 97 -14.54 15.57 14.76
C GLN A 97 -15.45 14.87 13.75
N GLU A 98 -14.87 14.10 12.83
CA GLU A 98 -15.63 13.40 11.81
C GLU A 98 -16.31 12.14 12.35
N LYS A 99 -15.76 11.49 13.38
CA LYS A 99 -16.29 10.25 13.99
C LYS A 99 -16.53 9.17 12.94
N VAL A 100 -15.46 8.85 12.19
CA VAL A 100 -15.51 7.87 11.11
C VAL A 100 -15.64 6.44 11.65
N ASP A 101 -16.20 5.55 10.84
CA ASP A 101 -16.35 4.13 11.18
C ASP A 101 -15.02 3.37 11.00
N LEU A 102 -14.24 3.76 9.98
CA LEU A 102 -12.97 3.17 9.58
C LEU A 102 -12.14 4.22 8.84
N VAL A 103 -10.82 4.00 8.76
CA VAL A 103 -9.90 4.80 7.94
C VAL A 103 -9.29 3.93 6.84
N LEU A 104 -9.30 4.41 5.59
CA LEU A 104 -8.51 3.89 4.47
C LEU A 104 -7.25 4.73 4.27
N GLY A 105 -6.17 4.10 3.85
CA GLY A 105 -4.84 4.71 3.78
C GLY A 105 -4.07 4.52 5.10
N PRO A 106 -2.99 5.29 5.32
CA PRO A 106 -2.35 6.25 4.42
C PRO A 106 -1.57 5.65 3.24
N TYR A 107 -1.10 6.52 2.32
CA TYR A 107 -0.20 6.15 1.24
C TYR A 107 1.19 5.77 1.77
N SER A 108 1.88 6.69 2.43
CA SER A 108 3.26 6.48 2.83
C SER A 108 3.40 5.71 4.14
N SER A 109 4.44 4.89 4.24
CA SER A 109 4.74 4.12 5.44
C SER A 109 5.04 5.00 6.66
N GLY A 110 5.69 6.16 6.46
CA GLY A 110 5.97 7.11 7.54
C GLY A 110 4.70 7.72 8.10
N VAL A 111 3.77 8.12 7.24
CA VAL A 111 2.45 8.64 7.64
C VAL A 111 1.63 7.55 8.33
N THR A 112 1.69 6.30 7.84
CA THR A 112 1.00 5.15 8.45
C THR A 112 1.48 4.92 9.88
N LEU A 113 2.80 4.91 10.10
CA LEU A 113 3.39 4.75 11.44
C LEU A 113 2.99 5.88 12.41
N ALA A 114 2.77 7.09 11.92
CA ALA A 114 2.34 8.23 12.73
C ALA A 114 0.82 8.22 13.02
N ALA A 115 0.01 7.79 12.05
CA ALA A 115 -1.46 7.74 12.18
C ALA A 115 -1.93 6.54 13.02
N ALA A 116 -1.25 5.38 12.89
CA ALA A 116 -1.66 4.13 13.53
C ALA A 116 -1.83 4.25 15.06
N PRO A 117 -0.88 4.77 15.86
CA PRO A 117 -1.05 4.87 17.32
C PRO A 117 -2.20 5.80 17.73
N VAL A 118 -2.53 6.79 16.89
CA VAL A 118 -3.69 7.66 17.13
C VAL A 118 -4.97 6.88 16.95
N LEU A 119 -5.12 6.16 15.85
CA LEU A 119 -6.31 5.35 15.56
C LEU A 119 -6.45 4.17 16.53
N GLU A 120 -5.34 3.59 16.98
CA GLU A 120 -5.28 2.60 18.06
C GLU A 120 -5.91 3.12 19.35
N LYS A 121 -5.54 4.34 19.77
CA LYS A 121 -6.12 5.03 20.95
C LYS A 121 -7.64 5.19 20.84
N TYR A 122 -8.15 5.46 19.65
CA TYR A 122 -9.58 5.66 19.40
C TYR A 122 -10.30 4.38 18.94
N LYS A 123 -9.60 3.24 18.88
CA LYS A 123 -10.14 1.95 18.46
C LYS A 123 -10.85 2.04 17.10
N ILE A 124 -10.20 2.70 16.14
CA ILE A 124 -10.70 2.85 14.78
C ILE A 124 -9.84 2.00 13.84
N PRO A 125 -10.41 1.00 13.15
CA PRO A 125 -9.68 0.21 12.19
C PRO A 125 -9.13 1.07 11.04
N MET A 126 -7.90 0.76 10.59
CA MET A 126 -7.24 1.39 9.46
C MET A 126 -6.75 0.31 8.50
N ILE A 127 -7.02 0.49 7.20
CA ILE A 127 -6.55 -0.42 6.17
C ILE A 127 -5.77 0.39 5.13
N THR A 128 -4.45 0.22 5.09
CA THR A 128 -3.64 0.83 4.05
C THR A 128 -3.61 -0.03 2.79
N GLY A 129 -3.72 0.62 1.63
CA GLY A 129 -3.64 -0.03 0.31
C GLY A 129 -2.27 0.07 -0.34
N SER A 130 -1.25 0.62 0.35
CA SER A 130 0.02 0.96 -0.29
C SER A 130 1.25 0.99 0.62
N ALA A 131 1.08 1.14 1.94
CA ALA A 131 2.22 1.21 2.85
C ALA A 131 2.83 -0.18 3.09
N GLU A 132 4.13 -0.34 2.79
CA GLU A 132 4.80 -1.64 2.73
C GLU A 132 5.95 -1.82 3.73
N SER A 133 6.34 -0.77 4.48
CA SER A 133 7.48 -0.89 5.39
C SER A 133 7.22 -1.93 6.49
N PRO A 134 8.14 -2.89 6.71
CA PRO A 134 8.02 -3.88 7.78
C PRO A 134 7.97 -3.25 9.18
N MET A 135 8.41 -2.00 9.31
CA MET A 135 8.33 -1.26 10.57
C MET A 135 6.91 -1.05 11.06
N ILE A 136 5.91 -1.00 10.15
CA ILE A 136 4.49 -0.89 10.50
C ILE A 136 4.03 -2.14 11.25
N TRP A 137 4.33 -3.30 10.69
CA TRP A 137 3.86 -4.60 11.16
C TRP A 137 4.55 -5.04 12.45
N LYS A 138 5.81 -4.68 12.63
CA LYS A 138 6.58 -4.92 13.86
C LYS A 138 6.00 -4.21 15.09
N GLN A 139 5.22 -3.13 14.91
CA GLN A 139 4.53 -2.46 16.03
C GLN A 139 3.38 -3.29 16.59
N LYS A 140 2.85 -4.24 15.80
CA LYS A 140 1.71 -5.10 16.18
C LYS A 140 0.46 -4.32 16.60
N PHE A 141 0.17 -3.24 15.88
CA PHE A 141 -1.07 -2.49 16.07
C PHE A 141 -2.28 -3.38 15.80
N PHE A 142 -3.22 -3.41 16.74
CA PHE A 142 -4.41 -4.25 16.64
C PHE A 142 -5.40 -3.74 15.59
N TYR A 143 -5.47 -2.43 15.36
CA TYR A 143 -6.42 -1.81 14.44
C TYR A 143 -5.81 -1.48 13.06
N THR A 144 -4.58 -1.88 12.75
CA THR A 144 -3.92 -1.52 11.48
C THR A 144 -3.70 -2.74 10.60
N PHE A 145 -4.18 -2.67 9.35
CA PHE A 145 -4.06 -3.70 8.32
C PHE A 145 -3.45 -3.13 7.03
N GLY A 146 -2.88 -4.00 6.18
CA GLY A 146 -2.37 -3.59 4.87
C GLY A 146 -2.59 -4.65 3.80
N THR A 147 -3.07 -4.22 2.63
CA THR A 147 -3.40 -5.12 1.51
C THR A 147 -2.22 -5.51 0.65
N ILE A 148 -1.09 -4.80 0.76
CA ILE A 148 0.15 -5.11 0.05
C ILE A 148 1.09 -5.87 0.99
N PRO A 149 1.85 -6.88 0.51
CA PRO A 149 2.86 -7.55 1.31
C PRO A 149 3.98 -6.59 1.74
N PRO A 150 4.65 -6.86 2.87
CA PRO A 150 5.83 -6.09 3.27
C PRO A 150 6.93 -6.09 2.21
N VAL A 151 7.63 -4.97 2.08
CA VAL A 151 8.68 -4.76 1.06
C VAL A 151 9.84 -5.78 1.14
N ASN A 152 10.00 -6.49 2.24
CA ASN A 152 10.93 -7.61 2.34
C ASN A 152 10.66 -8.70 1.29
N PHE A 153 9.40 -8.93 0.95
CA PHE A 153 8.99 -9.92 -0.06
C PHE A 153 9.00 -9.30 -1.45
N THR A 154 8.36 -8.14 -1.64
CA THR A 154 8.28 -7.49 -2.94
C THR A 154 9.65 -7.06 -3.44
N GLY A 155 10.54 -6.56 -2.59
CA GLY A 155 11.90 -6.16 -2.95
C GLY A 155 12.86 -7.33 -3.19
N ALA A 156 12.63 -8.49 -2.59
CA ALA A 156 13.50 -9.66 -2.81
C ALA A 156 13.28 -10.32 -4.17
N THR A 157 12.03 -10.40 -4.62
CA THR A 157 11.63 -11.14 -5.83
C THR A 157 12.38 -10.73 -7.11
N PRO A 158 12.60 -9.43 -7.42
CA PRO A 158 13.40 -9.05 -8.58
C PRO A 158 14.88 -9.50 -8.51
N ILE A 159 15.47 -9.51 -7.33
CA ILE A 159 16.82 -10.01 -7.12
C ILE A 159 16.88 -11.52 -7.33
N GLU A 160 15.90 -12.26 -6.84
CA GLU A 160 15.76 -13.69 -7.05
C GLU A 160 15.59 -14.02 -8.54
N THR A 161 14.81 -13.21 -9.27
CA THR A 161 14.67 -13.33 -10.72
C THR A 161 16.02 -13.09 -11.43
N LEU A 162 16.77 -12.06 -11.05
CA LEU A 162 18.09 -11.78 -11.63
C LEU A 162 19.10 -12.91 -11.35
N LYS A 163 19.01 -13.59 -10.20
CA LYS A 163 19.85 -14.72 -9.84
C LYS A 163 19.68 -15.93 -10.77
N THR A 164 18.54 -16.09 -11.42
CA THR A 164 18.29 -17.22 -12.35
C THR A 164 19.03 -17.09 -13.68
N LEU A 165 19.63 -15.93 -13.96
CA LEU A 165 20.35 -15.66 -15.20
C LEU A 165 21.73 -16.33 -15.22
N ASP A 166 22.23 -16.62 -16.42
CA ASP A 166 23.57 -17.12 -16.65
C ASP A 166 24.22 -16.32 -17.81
N PRO A 167 25.23 -15.46 -17.54
CA PRO A 167 25.72 -15.08 -16.20
C PRO A 167 24.75 -14.15 -15.44
N ALA A 168 24.60 -14.36 -14.14
CA ALA A 168 23.89 -13.45 -13.26
C ALA A 168 24.72 -12.19 -12.95
N PRO A 169 24.11 -11.09 -12.42
CA PRO A 169 24.87 -9.96 -11.87
C PRO A 169 25.78 -10.39 -10.72
N GLU A 170 27.03 -9.93 -10.71
CA GLU A 170 28.01 -10.26 -9.68
C GLU A 170 28.20 -9.15 -8.65
N THR A 171 27.94 -7.90 -9.04
CA THR A 171 28.20 -6.72 -8.22
C THR A 171 27.03 -5.77 -8.21
N ALA A 172 26.78 -5.11 -7.05
CA ALA A 172 25.73 -4.13 -6.90
C ALA A 172 26.19 -2.83 -6.23
N VAL A 173 25.56 -1.72 -6.62
CA VAL A 173 25.45 -0.49 -5.84
C VAL A 173 23.98 -0.27 -5.53
N ILE A 174 23.67 -0.08 -4.25
CA ILE A 174 22.30 0.08 -3.77
C ILE A 174 22.20 1.41 -3.04
N LEU A 175 21.22 2.20 -3.43
CA LEU A 175 20.90 3.49 -2.83
C LEU A 175 19.45 3.48 -2.32
N GLY A 176 19.14 4.35 -1.37
CA GLY A 176 17.77 4.57 -0.92
C GLY A 176 17.60 5.97 -0.34
N SER A 177 16.42 6.54 -0.48
CA SER A 177 16.06 7.81 0.18
C SER A 177 15.77 7.61 1.67
N ASN A 178 15.93 8.71 2.44
CA ASN A 178 15.85 8.66 3.90
C ASN A 178 14.41 8.82 4.44
N ASP A 179 13.46 8.17 3.81
CA ASP A 179 12.13 7.96 4.38
C ASP A 179 11.93 6.51 4.79
N THR A 180 10.83 6.23 5.48
CA THR A 180 10.58 4.91 6.08
C THR A 180 10.43 3.79 5.04
N PHE A 181 9.78 4.08 3.90
CA PHE A 181 9.57 3.10 2.83
C PHE A 181 10.86 2.89 2.03
N SER A 182 11.47 3.97 1.54
CA SER A 182 12.65 3.94 0.67
C SER A 182 13.85 3.27 1.34
N LYS A 183 14.06 3.53 2.65
CA LYS A 183 15.04 2.82 3.47
C LYS A 183 14.79 1.32 3.52
N ALA A 184 13.56 0.93 3.85
CA ALA A 184 13.20 -0.48 3.96
C ALA A 184 13.37 -1.20 2.62
N THR A 185 13.05 -0.54 1.51
CA THR A 185 13.24 -1.04 0.15
C THR A 185 14.72 -1.26 -0.17
N ALA A 186 15.57 -0.27 0.10
CA ALA A 186 17.02 -0.39 -0.13
C ALA A 186 17.65 -1.50 0.75
N GLU A 187 17.20 -1.64 2.00
CA GLU A 187 17.63 -2.70 2.89
C GLU A 187 17.16 -4.08 2.42
N ALA A 188 15.94 -4.18 1.88
CA ALA A 188 15.42 -5.42 1.28
C ALA A 188 16.25 -5.82 0.05
N PHE A 189 16.55 -4.89 -0.85
CA PHE A 189 17.44 -5.13 -2.00
C PHE A 189 18.81 -5.59 -1.57
N LYS A 190 19.40 -4.93 -0.55
CA LYS A 190 20.70 -5.30 -0.03
C LYS A 190 20.71 -6.72 0.53
N THR A 191 19.76 -7.03 1.38
CA THR A 191 19.62 -8.35 2.02
C THR A 191 19.46 -9.45 0.96
N ALA A 192 18.58 -9.22 -0.02
CA ALA A 192 18.34 -10.18 -1.10
C ALA A 192 19.58 -10.34 -2.00
N ALA A 193 20.28 -9.25 -2.35
CA ALA A 193 21.50 -9.28 -3.15
C ALA A 193 22.60 -10.08 -2.46
N GLU A 194 22.86 -9.84 -1.17
CA GLU A 194 23.83 -10.58 -0.36
C GLU A 194 23.46 -12.07 -0.28
N ALA A 195 22.19 -12.40 -0.05
CA ALA A 195 21.72 -13.78 -0.04
C ALA A 195 21.83 -14.47 -1.42
N ALA A 196 21.72 -13.71 -2.50
CA ALA A 196 21.94 -14.19 -3.87
C ALA A 196 23.39 -14.36 -4.24
N GLY A 197 24.34 -13.91 -3.40
CA GLY A 197 25.78 -13.94 -3.68
C GLY A 197 26.28 -12.75 -4.52
N ILE A 198 25.44 -11.71 -4.71
CA ILE A 198 25.81 -10.48 -5.41
C ILE A 198 26.58 -9.57 -4.44
N ALA A 199 27.80 -9.21 -4.78
CA ALA A 199 28.65 -8.40 -3.92
C ALA A 199 28.18 -6.92 -3.90
N VAL A 200 27.59 -6.49 -2.80
CA VAL A 200 27.17 -5.10 -2.59
C VAL A 200 28.42 -4.23 -2.34
N ARG A 201 28.90 -3.56 -3.39
CA ARG A 201 30.10 -2.73 -3.36
C ARG A 201 29.89 -1.41 -2.65
N LYS A 202 28.64 -0.91 -2.65
CA LYS A 202 28.26 0.32 -1.96
C LYS A 202 26.80 0.28 -1.59
N PHE A 203 26.50 0.71 -0.36
CA PHE A 203 25.16 0.92 0.15
C PHE A 203 25.09 2.29 0.81
N ASN A 204 24.13 3.14 0.38
CA ASN A 204 23.93 4.46 0.96
C ASN A 204 22.45 4.81 1.08
N ILE A 205 22.11 5.40 2.22
CA ILE A 205 20.84 6.11 2.41
C ILE A 205 21.13 7.60 2.28
N VAL A 206 20.37 8.27 1.42
CA VAL A 206 20.54 9.67 1.06
C VAL A 206 19.31 10.47 1.51
N PRO A 207 19.43 11.75 1.89
CA PRO A 207 18.26 12.60 2.15
C PRO A 207 17.31 12.59 0.95
N SER A 208 16.00 12.52 1.23
CA SER A 208 14.97 12.58 0.18
C SER A 208 15.08 13.89 -0.61
N GLY A 209 14.88 13.81 -1.93
CA GLY A 209 15.04 14.95 -2.83
C GLY A 209 16.47 15.44 -3.08
N GLN A 210 17.48 14.77 -2.52
CA GLN A 210 18.86 15.16 -2.69
C GLN A 210 19.37 14.90 -4.12
N ASP A 211 20.26 15.79 -4.61
CA ASP A 211 21.02 15.56 -5.82
C ASP A 211 21.86 14.27 -5.72
N LEU A 212 21.67 13.36 -6.68
CA LEU A 212 22.36 12.08 -6.75
C LEU A 212 23.76 12.18 -7.40
N THR A 213 24.15 13.34 -7.92
CA THR A 213 25.45 13.55 -8.61
C THR A 213 26.67 13.04 -7.82
N PRO A 214 26.78 13.24 -6.49
CA PRO A 214 27.91 12.71 -5.72
C PRO A 214 28.03 11.18 -5.77
N PHE A 215 26.90 10.48 -5.88
CA PHE A 215 26.87 9.02 -5.93
C PHE A 215 27.17 8.48 -7.33
N MET A 216 26.87 9.26 -8.36
CA MET A 216 27.14 8.90 -9.76
C MET A 216 28.64 8.71 -10.02
N SER A 217 29.50 9.51 -9.40
CA SER A 217 30.95 9.34 -9.51
C SER A 217 31.43 7.98 -8.99
N ALA A 218 30.86 7.52 -7.87
CA ALA A 218 31.17 6.20 -7.35
C ALA A 218 30.66 5.08 -8.26
N ILE A 219 29.43 5.19 -8.79
CA ILE A 219 28.85 4.23 -9.74
C ILE A 219 29.75 4.13 -11.00
N LYS A 220 30.21 5.27 -11.52
CA LYS A 220 31.07 5.32 -12.70
C LYS A 220 32.42 4.62 -12.49
N VAL A 221 33.00 4.72 -11.28
CA VAL A 221 34.24 4.05 -10.91
C VAL A 221 34.07 2.57 -10.65
N LEU A 222 33.04 2.22 -9.86
CA LEU A 222 32.78 0.83 -9.44
C LEU A 222 32.20 -0.04 -10.57
N ARG A 223 31.51 0.58 -11.54
CA ARG A 223 30.85 -0.10 -12.67
C ARG A 223 30.04 -1.35 -12.24
N PRO A 224 29.09 -1.23 -11.33
CA PRO A 224 28.36 -2.40 -10.81
C PRO A 224 27.47 -3.00 -11.90
N ASP A 225 27.30 -4.32 -11.91
CA ASP A 225 26.35 -4.98 -12.80
C ASP A 225 24.91 -4.55 -12.50
N LEU A 226 24.57 -4.42 -11.21
CA LEU A 226 23.28 -4.00 -10.72
C LEU A 226 23.36 -2.63 -10.04
N VAL A 227 22.52 -1.70 -10.46
CA VAL A 227 22.17 -0.50 -9.68
C VAL A 227 20.75 -0.67 -9.18
N ALA A 228 20.54 -0.57 -7.86
CA ALA A 228 19.21 -0.61 -7.25
C ALA A 228 18.93 0.64 -6.42
N PHE A 229 17.68 1.12 -6.44
CA PHE A 229 17.28 2.32 -5.72
C PHE A 229 15.90 2.17 -5.10
N GLY A 230 15.84 2.32 -3.77
CA GLY A 230 14.60 2.51 -3.02
C GLY A 230 14.26 4.00 -2.94
N GLY A 231 13.18 4.43 -3.59
CA GLY A 231 12.78 5.83 -3.67
C GLY A 231 11.34 5.99 -4.14
N HIS A 232 10.91 7.23 -4.24
CA HIS A 232 9.62 7.61 -4.80
C HIS A 232 9.74 8.15 -6.22
N ASP A 233 8.64 8.35 -6.92
CA ASP A 233 8.53 8.58 -8.36
C ASP A 233 9.57 9.53 -8.96
N GLU A 234 9.67 10.75 -8.46
CA GLU A 234 10.60 11.75 -8.99
C GLU A 234 12.07 11.34 -8.80
N GLU A 235 12.38 10.71 -7.67
CA GLU A 235 13.74 10.25 -7.35
C GLU A 235 14.18 9.13 -8.29
N LEU A 236 13.25 8.21 -8.63
CA LEU A 236 13.48 7.12 -9.58
C LEU A 236 13.77 7.67 -10.99
N ILE A 237 12.96 8.64 -11.44
CA ILE A 237 13.15 9.34 -12.71
C ILE A 237 14.51 10.07 -12.73
N ASN A 238 14.86 10.73 -11.63
CA ASN A 238 16.13 11.46 -11.49
C ASN A 238 17.34 10.54 -11.50
N LEU A 239 17.22 9.31 -10.94
CA LEU A 239 18.29 8.31 -11.04
C LEU A 239 18.58 7.94 -12.49
N VAL A 240 17.56 7.65 -13.30
CA VAL A 240 17.75 7.33 -14.73
C VAL A 240 18.43 8.50 -15.47
N LYS A 241 17.97 9.74 -15.23
CA LYS A 241 18.57 10.94 -15.82
C LYS A 241 20.04 11.10 -15.43
N SER A 242 20.37 10.88 -14.15
CA SER A 242 21.74 11.00 -13.62
C SER A 242 22.68 9.92 -14.18
N LEU A 243 22.22 8.67 -14.29
CA LEU A 243 23.00 7.59 -14.91
C LEU A 243 23.30 7.88 -16.39
N ARG A 244 22.34 8.46 -17.10
CA ARG A 244 22.55 8.89 -18.49
C ARG A 244 23.56 10.03 -18.62
N GLN A 245 23.51 11.02 -17.72
CA GLN A 245 24.47 12.14 -17.72
C GLN A 245 25.93 11.68 -17.57
N ILE A 246 26.17 10.65 -16.76
CA ILE A 246 27.51 10.06 -16.61
C ILE A 246 27.84 9.02 -17.67
N ASP A 247 26.94 8.76 -18.62
CA ASP A 247 27.08 7.77 -19.70
C ASP A 247 27.39 6.35 -19.16
N TYR A 248 26.60 5.95 -18.13
CA TYR A 248 26.73 4.62 -17.56
C TYR A 248 25.38 3.88 -17.60
N THR A 249 25.37 2.73 -18.26
CA THR A 249 24.24 1.78 -18.27
C THR A 249 24.65 0.56 -17.46
N PRO A 250 24.02 0.26 -16.32
CA PRO A 250 24.24 -1.00 -15.61
C PRO A 250 23.67 -2.17 -16.43
N LYS A 251 24.10 -3.40 -16.15
CA LYS A 251 23.48 -4.60 -16.76
C LYS A 251 22.03 -4.76 -16.33
N ALA A 252 21.71 -4.37 -15.07
CA ALA A 252 20.35 -4.27 -14.55
C ALA A 252 20.18 -2.98 -13.75
N LEU A 253 19.04 -2.31 -13.94
CA LEU A 253 18.59 -1.17 -13.13
C LEU A 253 17.29 -1.58 -12.44
N LEU A 254 17.33 -1.69 -11.12
CA LEU A 254 16.23 -2.15 -10.30
C LEU A 254 15.65 -1.02 -9.46
N MET A 255 14.37 -0.84 -9.52
CA MET A 255 13.58 0.05 -8.69
C MET A 255 12.45 -0.72 -8.05
N HIS A 256 11.65 -0.10 -7.20
CA HIS A 256 10.47 -0.74 -6.64
C HIS A 256 9.22 -0.40 -7.46
N TYR A 257 8.24 0.26 -6.87
CA TYR A 257 6.92 0.42 -7.47
C TYR A 257 6.84 1.44 -8.63
N GLY A 258 7.53 2.55 -8.56
CA GLY A 258 7.35 3.67 -9.51
C GLY A 258 7.49 3.29 -10.99
N VAL A 259 8.13 2.16 -11.29
CA VAL A 259 8.26 1.61 -12.64
C VAL A 259 6.89 1.22 -13.24
N THR A 260 5.93 0.88 -12.41
CA THR A 260 4.58 0.47 -12.84
C THR A 260 3.66 1.67 -13.11
N GLU A 261 4.08 2.87 -12.72
CA GLU A 261 3.28 4.07 -12.93
C GLU A 261 3.44 4.63 -14.35
N PRO A 262 2.34 4.98 -15.04
CA PRO A 262 2.40 5.56 -16.39
C PRO A 262 3.31 6.78 -16.49
N ALA A 263 3.33 7.62 -15.44
CA ALA A 263 4.17 8.83 -15.37
C ALA A 263 5.67 8.53 -15.52
N PHE A 264 6.14 7.36 -15.10
CA PHE A 264 7.54 6.95 -15.25
C PHE A 264 7.91 6.79 -16.73
N VAL A 265 7.09 6.07 -17.50
CA VAL A 265 7.30 5.88 -18.93
C VAL A 265 7.11 7.20 -19.68
N GLU A 266 6.12 8.00 -19.34
CA GLU A 266 5.88 9.31 -19.94
C GLU A 266 7.09 10.25 -19.75
N ALA A 267 7.67 10.29 -18.56
CA ALA A 267 8.80 11.16 -18.24
C ALA A 267 10.12 10.73 -18.89
N LEU A 268 10.33 9.45 -19.14
CA LEU A 268 11.60 8.89 -19.59
C LEU A 268 11.56 8.42 -21.05
N GLY A 269 10.38 8.13 -21.60
CA GLY A 269 10.22 7.60 -22.96
C GLY A 269 11.07 6.34 -23.16
N LYS A 270 11.80 6.29 -24.28
CA LYS A 270 12.67 5.14 -24.60
C LYS A 270 13.72 4.81 -23.53
N TYR A 271 14.02 5.73 -22.61
CA TYR A 271 15.00 5.51 -21.53
C TYR A 271 14.42 4.76 -20.32
N ALA A 272 13.11 4.52 -20.30
CA ALA A 272 12.48 3.60 -19.35
C ALA A 272 12.70 2.12 -19.71
N GLU A 273 13.03 1.83 -21.00
CA GLU A 273 13.20 0.46 -21.50
C GLU A 273 14.21 -0.34 -20.66
N GLY A 274 13.85 -1.59 -20.31
CA GLY A 274 14.69 -2.52 -19.57
C GLY A 274 14.80 -2.21 -18.08
N VAL A 275 14.20 -1.14 -17.56
CA VAL A 275 14.15 -0.88 -16.11
C VAL A 275 13.29 -1.94 -15.44
N LEU A 276 13.82 -2.51 -14.35
CA LEU A 276 13.14 -3.52 -13.53
C LEU A 276 12.39 -2.86 -12.36
N GLY A 277 11.27 -3.43 -12.02
CA GLY A 277 10.48 -3.06 -10.85
C GLY A 277 9.96 -4.28 -10.09
N ALA A 278 9.42 -4.01 -8.91
CA ALA A 278 8.61 -4.95 -8.14
C ALA A 278 7.13 -4.60 -8.28
N SER A 279 6.29 -5.60 -8.27
CA SER A 279 4.84 -5.44 -8.25
C SER A 279 4.20 -6.62 -7.51
N VAL A 280 2.91 -6.56 -7.31
CA VAL A 280 2.06 -7.69 -6.86
C VAL A 280 0.82 -7.82 -7.74
N TRP A 281 0.67 -6.88 -8.70
CA TRP A 281 -0.46 -6.86 -9.59
C TRP A 281 -0.13 -6.09 -10.87
N THR A 282 -0.67 -6.57 -11.98
CA THR A 282 -0.82 -5.86 -13.25
C THR A 282 -2.20 -6.18 -13.81
N GLU A 283 -2.67 -5.46 -14.80
CA GLU A 283 -3.96 -5.74 -15.46
C GLU A 283 -4.03 -7.12 -16.14
N THR A 284 -2.87 -7.76 -16.32
CA THR A 284 -2.70 -9.03 -17.02
C THR A 284 -2.63 -10.24 -16.10
N VAL A 285 -2.66 -10.07 -14.77
CA VAL A 285 -2.71 -11.20 -13.83
C VAL A 285 -4.06 -11.94 -13.93
N HIS A 286 -4.03 -13.26 -13.73
CA HIS A 286 -5.20 -14.14 -13.91
C HIS A 286 -6.03 -14.33 -12.63
N ASN A 287 -6.14 -13.29 -11.80
CA ASN A 287 -6.96 -13.34 -10.61
C ASN A 287 -8.44 -13.29 -10.95
N GLN A 288 -9.26 -14.06 -10.24
CA GLN A 288 -10.72 -14.08 -10.38
C GLN A 288 -11.38 -13.69 -9.06
N SER A 289 -12.52 -13.01 -9.14
CA SER A 289 -13.23 -12.49 -7.98
C SER A 289 -14.74 -12.49 -8.22
N ASP A 290 -15.50 -12.70 -7.16
CA ASP A 290 -16.96 -12.50 -7.14
C ASP A 290 -17.34 -11.16 -6.50
N ILE A 291 -16.36 -10.32 -6.12
CA ILE A 291 -16.58 -9.05 -5.42
C ILE A 291 -16.26 -7.88 -6.35
N LEU A 292 -17.25 -7.07 -6.70
CA LEU A 292 -17.22 -5.87 -7.52
C LEU A 292 -16.66 -6.10 -8.95
N TRP A 293 -15.35 -6.38 -9.07
CA TRP A 293 -14.68 -6.61 -10.35
C TRP A 293 -14.29 -8.06 -10.48
N LYS A 294 -14.73 -8.67 -11.58
CA LYS A 294 -14.54 -10.10 -11.86
C LYS A 294 -13.06 -10.52 -11.91
N ASP A 295 -12.22 -9.66 -12.47
CA ASP A 295 -10.80 -9.92 -12.71
C ASP A 295 -10.00 -8.61 -12.82
N ALA A 296 -8.67 -8.73 -12.94
CA ALA A 296 -7.75 -7.60 -13.06
C ALA A 296 -8.05 -6.73 -14.27
N ALA A 297 -8.36 -7.33 -15.43
CA ALA A 297 -8.67 -6.59 -16.66
C ALA A 297 -9.96 -5.78 -16.52
N THR A 298 -10.99 -6.34 -15.87
CA THR A 298 -12.25 -5.62 -15.61
C THR A 298 -12.03 -4.42 -14.70
N TYR A 299 -11.18 -4.58 -13.65
CA TYR A 299 -10.79 -3.46 -12.80
C TYR A 299 -10.03 -2.39 -13.57
N ALA A 300 -9.03 -2.78 -14.36
CA ALA A 300 -8.23 -1.86 -15.17
C ALA A 300 -9.09 -1.02 -16.13
N GLN A 301 -10.04 -1.67 -16.82
CA GLN A 301 -11.00 -0.98 -17.70
C GLN A 301 -11.89 0.01 -16.92
N ALA A 302 -12.36 -0.35 -15.73
CA ALA A 302 -13.14 0.54 -14.88
C ALA A 302 -12.33 1.75 -14.43
N ALA A 303 -11.06 1.54 -14.04
CA ALA A 303 -10.14 2.58 -13.63
C ALA A 303 -9.80 3.54 -14.78
N GLU A 304 -9.45 3.01 -15.95
CA GLU A 304 -9.15 3.82 -17.12
C GLU A 304 -10.37 4.63 -17.59
N LYS A 305 -11.56 4.03 -17.57
CA LYS A 305 -12.81 4.74 -17.86
C LYS A 305 -13.08 5.89 -16.88
N ALA A 306 -12.78 5.68 -15.58
CA ALA A 306 -13.05 6.69 -14.55
C ALA A 306 -12.02 7.83 -14.56
N PHE A 307 -10.76 7.56 -14.83
CA PHE A 307 -9.65 8.51 -14.62
C PHE A 307 -8.86 8.85 -15.89
N GLY A 308 -9.06 8.15 -17.00
CA GLY A 308 -8.37 8.38 -18.29
C GLY A 308 -6.89 7.97 -18.29
N VAL A 309 -6.46 7.20 -17.27
CA VAL A 309 -5.09 6.68 -17.14
C VAL A 309 -5.13 5.21 -16.70
N PRO A 310 -4.15 4.38 -17.13
CA PRO A 310 -4.04 3.01 -16.65
C PRO A 310 -3.91 2.94 -15.13
N ALA A 311 -4.43 1.86 -14.55
CA ALA A 311 -4.23 1.58 -13.13
C ALA A 311 -2.88 0.93 -12.87
N ASP A 312 -2.29 1.24 -11.72
CA ASP A 312 -1.14 0.52 -11.16
C ASP A 312 -1.55 -0.35 -9.96
N TYR A 313 -0.59 -1.10 -9.41
CA TYR A 313 -0.87 -1.97 -8.28
C TYR A 313 -1.20 -1.22 -6.98
N THR A 314 -0.73 0.02 -6.82
CA THR A 314 -1.00 0.88 -5.66
C THR A 314 -2.46 1.36 -5.67
N GLN A 315 -2.97 1.78 -6.84
CA GLN A 315 -4.39 2.09 -7.03
C GLN A 315 -5.26 0.85 -6.78
N ALA A 316 -4.87 -0.30 -7.35
CA ALA A 316 -5.58 -1.57 -7.21
C ALA A 316 -5.60 -2.05 -5.75
N GLY A 317 -4.46 -1.97 -5.03
CA GLY A 317 -4.34 -2.26 -3.61
C GLY A 317 -5.22 -1.37 -2.74
N SER A 318 -5.35 -0.09 -3.10
CA SER A 318 -6.22 0.87 -2.41
C SER A 318 -7.70 0.52 -2.57
N SER A 319 -8.15 0.14 -3.77
CA SER A 319 -9.52 -0.39 -3.95
C SER A 319 -9.74 -1.69 -3.17
N THR A 320 -8.71 -2.53 -3.08
CA THR A 320 -8.76 -3.79 -2.31
C THR A 320 -8.87 -3.54 -0.81
N ALA A 321 -8.32 -2.44 -0.28
CA ALA A 321 -8.56 -2.06 1.11
C ALA A 321 -10.05 -1.76 1.40
N GLY A 322 -10.73 -1.15 0.45
CA GLY A 322 -12.19 -0.98 0.51
C GLY A 322 -12.93 -2.31 0.44
N ILE A 323 -12.50 -3.24 -0.42
CA ILE A 323 -13.06 -4.60 -0.50
C ILE A 323 -12.86 -5.36 0.82
N ALA A 324 -11.68 -5.24 1.45
CA ALA A 324 -11.41 -5.86 2.75
C ALA A 324 -12.42 -5.37 3.81
N PHE A 325 -12.63 -4.05 3.88
CA PHE A 325 -13.64 -3.48 4.76
C PHE A 325 -15.05 -4.02 4.46
N GLN A 326 -15.46 -4.00 3.19
CA GLN A 326 -16.77 -4.47 2.76
C GLN A 326 -17.01 -5.93 3.15
N ALA A 327 -16.06 -6.82 2.85
CA ALA A 327 -16.15 -8.25 3.14
C ALA A 327 -16.22 -8.52 4.66
N ALA A 328 -15.34 -7.89 5.43
CA ALA A 328 -15.34 -8.04 6.89
C ALA A 328 -16.61 -7.47 7.53
N LEU A 329 -17.11 -6.33 7.03
CA LEU A 329 -18.35 -5.73 7.53
C LEU A 329 -19.57 -6.61 7.27
N GLN A 330 -19.63 -7.29 6.12
CA GLN A 330 -20.70 -8.25 5.83
C GLN A 330 -20.70 -9.45 6.80
N ILE A 331 -19.51 -9.87 7.28
CA ILE A 331 -19.36 -10.90 8.31
C ILE A 331 -19.89 -10.38 9.67
N VAL A 332 -19.49 -9.17 10.06
CA VAL A 332 -19.92 -8.53 11.31
C VAL A 332 -21.43 -8.22 11.29
N ASN A 333 -21.95 -7.86 10.13
CA ASN A 333 -23.36 -7.55 9.87
C ASN A 333 -23.90 -6.42 10.79
N ALA A 334 -23.06 -5.40 11.06
CA ALA A 334 -23.41 -4.24 11.89
C ALA A 334 -23.74 -3.01 11.03
N PRO A 335 -24.88 -2.34 11.27
CA PRO A 335 -25.25 -1.11 10.56
C PRO A 335 -24.43 0.09 11.04
N PRO A 336 -24.33 1.18 10.23
CA PRO A 336 -23.68 2.41 10.68
C PRO A 336 -24.55 3.20 11.66
N PRO A 337 -23.93 3.97 12.60
CA PRO A 337 -22.50 4.06 12.85
C PRO A 337 -21.98 2.87 13.65
N LEU A 338 -20.75 2.42 13.35
CA LEU A 338 -20.12 1.32 14.07
C LEU A 338 -19.78 1.71 15.51
N SER A 339 -20.28 0.93 16.47
CA SER A 339 -19.87 1.03 17.87
C SER A 339 -18.42 0.56 18.06
N GLU A 340 -17.84 0.78 19.24
CA GLU A 340 -16.51 0.25 19.58
C GLU A 340 -16.49 -1.28 19.47
N SER A 341 -17.50 -1.98 19.97
CA SER A 341 -17.61 -3.44 19.85
C SER A 341 -17.74 -3.91 18.41
N ASP A 342 -18.44 -3.16 17.54
CA ASP A 342 -18.53 -3.51 16.12
C ASP A 342 -17.18 -3.34 15.41
N ARG A 343 -16.41 -2.31 15.77
CA ARG A 343 -15.05 -2.12 15.24
C ARG A 343 -14.07 -3.20 15.72
N GLU A 344 -14.18 -3.66 16.97
CA GLU A 344 -13.41 -4.81 17.46
C GLU A 344 -13.82 -6.11 16.73
N ALA A 345 -15.11 -6.33 16.50
CA ALA A 345 -15.60 -7.44 15.69
C ALA A 345 -15.11 -7.35 14.23
N LEU A 346 -15.05 -6.14 13.68
CA LEU A 346 -14.51 -5.90 12.33
C LEU A 346 -13.03 -6.29 12.23
N VAL A 347 -12.20 -5.94 13.24
CA VAL A 347 -10.80 -6.38 13.31
C VAL A 347 -10.72 -7.91 13.31
N LYS A 348 -11.54 -8.59 14.12
CA LYS A 348 -11.54 -10.05 14.17
C LYS A 348 -12.02 -10.70 12.85
N ALA A 349 -12.96 -10.05 12.16
CA ALA A 349 -13.38 -10.49 10.84
C ALA A 349 -12.28 -10.29 9.79
N LEU A 350 -11.54 -9.17 9.83
CA LEU A 350 -10.39 -8.91 8.96
C LEU A 350 -9.28 -9.95 9.19
N GLU A 351 -8.93 -10.28 10.44
CA GLU A 351 -7.93 -11.31 10.77
C GLU A 351 -8.27 -12.68 10.12
N LYS A 352 -9.55 -12.99 9.97
CA LYS A 352 -10.01 -14.27 9.43
C LYS A 352 -10.32 -14.26 7.92
N LEU A 353 -10.16 -13.10 7.26
CA LEU A 353 -10.37 -13.02 5.82
C LEU A 353 -9.39 -13.92 5.07
N ASP A 354 -9.92 -14.73 4.18
CA ASP A 354 -9.19 -15.51 3.20
C ASP A 354 -10.03 -15.57 1.92
N ILE A 355 -9.94 -14.53 1.11
CA ILE A 355 -10.80 -14.33 -0.07
C ILE A 355 -9.98 -14.06 -1.31
N GLN A 356 -10.53 -14.43 -2.47
CA GLN A 356 -10.00 -14.04 -3.76
C GLN A 356 -10.62 -12.72 -4.21
N THR A 357 -9.77 -11.83 -4.71
CA THR A 357 -10.15 -10.55 -5.29
C THR A 357 -9.53 -10.38 -6.66
N PHE A 358 -9.95 -9.38 -7.41
CA PHE A 358 -9.30 -9.02 -8.68
C PHE A 358 -7.80 -8.70 -8.51
N TYR A 359 -7.40 -8.29 -7.30
CA TYR A 359 -6.02 -7.99 -6.91
C TYR A 359 -5.22 -9.25 -6.58
N GLY A 360 -5.90 -10.32 -6.21
CA GLY A 360 -5.36 -11.60 -5.78
C GLY A 360 -5.92 -12.03 -4.43
N ARG A 361 -5.25 -12.96 -3.78
CA ARG A 361 -5.68 -13.49 -2.48
C ARG A 361 -5.43 -12.47 -1.37
N LEU A 362 -6.48 -12.15 -0.64
CA LEU A 362 -6.41 -11.28 0.54
C LEU A 362 -6.49 -12.16 1.79
N LYS A 363 -5.35 -12.26 2.48
CA LYS A 363 -5.19 -13.00 3.72
C LYS A 363 -4.21 -12.29 4.64
N PHE A 364 -4.66 -11.85 5.78
CA PHE A 364 -3.82 -11.17 6.75
C PHE A 364 -3.09 -12.13 7.67
N ALA A 365 -1.84 -11.79 8.06
CA ALA A 365 -1.11 -12.54 9.06
C ALA A 365 -1.71 -12.29 10.44
N GLU A 366 -2.03 -13.37 11.17
CA GLU A 366 -2.62 -13.30 12.50
C GLU A 366 -1.57 -13.17 13.63
N GLU A 367 -0.30 -13.39 13.32
CA GLU A 367 0.81 -13.35 14.28
C GLU A 367 2.17 -13.08 13.61
N GLY A 368 3.22 -12.99 14.39
CA GLY A 368 4.58 -12.82 13.90
C GLY A 368 4.97 -11.37 13.61
N ASP A 369 6.06 -11.21 12.83
CA ASP A 369 6.65 -9.90 12.52
C ASP A 369 5.87 -9.10 11.47
N PHE A 370 4.94 -9.75 10.78
CA PHE A 370 4.10 -9.17 9.74
C PHE A 370 2.62 -9.14 10.13
N TYR A 371 2.34 -9.09 11.43
CA TYR A 371 1.00 -9.06 11.99
C TYR A 371 0.11 -8.03 11.27
N HIS A 372 -1.00 -8.50 10.70
CA HIS A 372 -1.98 -7.77 9.90
C HIS A 372 -1.51 -7.28 8.50
N ALA A 373 -0.31 -7.67 8.05
CA ALA A 373 0.04 -7.52 6.64
C ALA A 373 -0.64 -8.61 5.77
N ASN A 374 -0.93 -8.29 4.52
CA ASN A 374 -1.38 -9.31 3.57
C ASN A 374 -0.22 -10.25 3.21
N ILE A 375 -0.42 -11.54 3.41
CA ILE A 375 0.51 -12.62 3.09
C ILE A 375 -0.02 -13.54 1.96
N GLY A 376 -1.13 -13.17 1.35
CA GLY A 376 -1.81 -13.98 0.33
C GLY A 376 -1.35 -13.73 -1.10
N LEU A 377 -0.60 -12.64 -1.35
CA LEU A 377 -0.15 -12.25 -2.70
C LEU A 377 1.23 -12.85 -3.02
N THR A 378 1.44 -13.16 -4.29
CA THR A 378 2.75 -13.51 -4.83
C THR A 378 3.40 -12.25 -5.40
N PRO A 379 4.58 -11.83 -4.91
CA PRO A 379 5.31 -10.73 -5.51
C PRO A 379 5.78 -11.05 -6.93
N LEU A 380 5.80 -10.04 -7.78
CA LEU A 380 6.14 -10.12 -9.20
C LEU A 380 7.39 -9.29 -9.49
N THR A 381 8.18 -9.76 -10.45
CA THR A 381 9.20 -8.94 -11.11
C THR A 381 8.63 -8.43 -12.41
N VAL A 382 8.66 -7.13 -12.59
CA VAL A 382 8.21 -6.47 -13.81
C VAL A 382 9.38 -5.77 -14.51
N GLN A 383 9.25 -5.60 -15.83
CA GLN A 383 10.22 -4.86 -16.64
C GLN A 383 9.47 -4.03 -17.68
N ILE A 384 9.98 -2.84 -17.98
CA ILE A 384 9.46 -2.06 -19.10
C ILE A 384 10.06 -2.62 -20.39
N GLN A 385 9.20 -3.09 -21.29
CA GLN A 385 9.53 -3.59 -22.62
C GLN A 385 8.59 -3.01 -23.67
N ASN A 386 9.14 -2.37 -24.70
CA ASN A 386 8.36 -1.66 -25.75
C ASN A 386 7.41 -0.60 -25.17
N GLY A 387 7.83 0.09 -24.10
CA GLY A 387 7.06 1.14 -23.44
C GLY A 387 5.92 0.65 -22.56
N VAL A 388 5.79 -0.66 -22.33
CA VAL A 388 4.77 -1.24 -21.44
C VAL A 388 5.40 -2.07 -20.32
N VAL A 389 4.70 -2.17 -19.22
CA VAL A 389 5.09 -3.00 -18.07
C VAL A 389 4.71 -4.45 -18.36
N VAL A 390 5.68 -5.36 -18.32
CA VAL A 390 5.46 -6.81 -18.50
C VAL A 390 6.00 -7.59 -17.31
N ILE A 391 5.33 -8.69 -16.96
CA ILE A 391 5.79 -9.59 -15.90
C ILE A 391 6.91 -10.47 -16.47
N VAL A 392 8.09 -10.44 -15.83
CA VAL A 392 9.27 -11.21 -16.22
C VAL A 392 9.72 -12.22 -15.17
N GLY A 393 9.04 -12.27 -14.04
CA GLY A 393 9.30 -13.21 -12.96
C GLY A 393 8.26 -13.12 -11.82
N PRO A 394 8.15 -14.16 -10.98
CA PRO A 394 8.82 -15.47 -11.10
C PRO A 394 8.41 -16.23 -12.37
N GLU A 395 9.14 -17.30 -12.72
CA GLU A 395 8.94 -18.04 -13.98
C GLU A 395 7.49 -18.53 -14.18
N ALA A 396 6.81 -18.91 -13.10
CA ALA A 396 5.42 -19.39 -13.15
C ALA A 396 4.42 -18.30 -13.62
N ASP A 397 4.73 -17.04 -13.40
CA ASP A 397 3.86 -15.91 -13.73
C ASP A 397 4.41 -15.08 -14.92
N ALA A 398 5.63 -15.38 -15.39
CA ALA A 398 6.31 -14.62 -16.43
C ALA A 398 5.55 -14.64 -17.76
N GLN A 399 5.31 -13.45 -18.31
CA GLN A 399 4.65 -13.23 -19.61
C GLN A 399 5.64 -12.91 -20.72
N ALA A 400 6.86 -12.50 -20.34
CA ALA A 400 7.94 -12.20 -21.26
C ALA A 400 9.27 -12.67 -20.65
N LYS A 401 10.27 -12.85 -21.52
CA LYS A 401 11.64 -13.08 -21.07
C LYS A 401 12.23 -11.79 -20.54
N LEU A 402 12.96 -11.87 -19.44
CA LEU A 402 13.73 -10.75 -18.92
C LEU A 402 14.81 -10.34 -19.94
N LEU A 403 14.83 -9.06 -20.31
CA LEU A 403 15.87 -8.46 -21.15
C LEU A 403 17.08 -8.11 -20.27
N PHE A 404 18.15 -8.87 -20.46
CA PHE A 404 19.41 -8.70 -19.74
C PHE A 404 20.59 -9.09 -20.65
N PRO A 405 21.70 -8.31 -20.67
CA PRO A 405 21.84 -7.01 -20.00
C PRO A 405 20.98 -5.92 -20.65
N MET A 406 20.75 -4.81 -19.90
CA MET A 406 20.09 -3.62 -20.44
C MET A 406 20.82 -3.10 -21.66
N VAL A 407 20.06 -2.68 -22.69
CA VAL A 407 20.63 -1.99 -23.88
C VAL A 407 21.25 -0.67 -23.45
N PRO A 408 22.48 -0.37 -23.86
CA PRO A 408 23.15 0.91 -23.54
C PRO A 408 22.33 2.13 -23.94
N TRP A 409 22.36 3.20 -23.13
CA TRP A 409 21.58 4.42 -23.39
C TRP A 409 21.79 5.00 -24.79
N LYS A 410 23.00 4.87 -25.36
CA LYS A 410 23.34 5.38 -26.69
C LYS A 410 22.75 4.58 -27.86
N GLU A 411 22.33 3.36 -27.59
CA GLU A 411 21.81 2.44 -28.60
C GLU A 411 20.27 2.41 -28.66
N ARG A 412 19.63 3.21 -27.81
CA ARG A 412 18.17 3.32 -27.70
C ARG A 412 17.57 4.38 -28.61
#